data_45e951d38bc70101aad2f371c704e8f9
#
_entry.id   45e951d38bc70101aad2f371c704e8f9
#
_cell.length_a   1.000
_cell.length_b   1.000
_cell.length_c   1.000
_cell.angle_alpha   90.00
_cell.angle_beta   90.00
_cell.angle_gamma   90.00
#
_symmetry.space_group_name_H-M   'P 1'
#
loop_
_entity.id
_entity.type
_entity.pdbx_description
1 polymer ?
#
loop_
_entity_poly.entity_id
_entity_poly.type
_entity_poly.pdbx_seq_one_letter_code
_entity_poly.pdbx_strand_id
1 'polypeptide(L)'
;HDALPILQEAINVQIAAEMWSSNLYLSMSFYFKKLGYDGFASWMRKQSQEELEHAYNLADYVSKRGGVAKVDKIDVVPQEWESVLDAFENVYKHECHVSSLIDELVNVASSEKDKASQDFLWGYVREQVEEEATALGIVEKLKRCKDEASILYMDEKQGEIGRAHV
;
A
#
# COMPACT_ATOMS: atom_id res chain seq x y z
N HIS A 1 6.32 -20.28 25.92
CA HIS A 1 7.04 -19.23 25.22
C HIS A 1 6.06 -18.20 24.62
N ASP A 2 6.29 -16.95 24.91
CA ASP A 2 5.47 -15.87 24.40
C ASP A 2 6.29 -14.98 23.46
N ALA A 3 6.16 -15.23 22.16
CA ALA A 3 6.83 -14.45 21.11
C ALA A 3 6.08 -13.17 20.77
N LEU A 4 4.81 -13.07 21.19
CA LEU A 4 3.93 -11.98 20.78
C LEU A 4 4.43 -10.57 21.18
N PRO A 5 5.02 -10.34 22.38
CA PRO A 5 5.42 -8.97 22.75
C PRO A 5 6.39 -8.32 21.77
N ILE A 6 7.37 -9.06 21.25
CA ILE A 6 8.33 -8.52 20.28
C ILE A 6 7.65 -8.32 18.93
N LEU A 7 6.92 -9.32 18.47
CA LEU A 7 6.20 -9.27 17.20
C LEU A 7 5.07 -8.25 17.24
N GLN A 8 4.35 -8.14 18.37
CA GLN A 8 3.30 -7.14 18.55
C GLN A 8 3.83 -5.73 18.33
N GLU A 9 4.98 -5.41 18.90
CA GLU A 9 5.60 -4.09 18.73
C GLU A 9 5.92 -3.84 17.25
N ALA A 10 6.51 -4.83 16.58
CA ALA A 10 6.82 -4.74 15.16
C ALA A 10 5.57 -4.60 14.29
N ILE A 11 4.50 -5.34 14.61
CA ILE A 11 3.22 -5.24 13.88
C ILE A 11 2.57 -3.87 14.13
N ASN A 12 2.65 -3.33 15.33
CA ASN A 12 2.11 -1.99 15.62
C ASN A 12 2.83 -0.91 14.80
N VAL A 13 4.13 -1.05 14.60
CA VAL A 13 4.88 -0.17 13.67
C VAL A 13 4.35 -0.33 12.25
N GLN A 14 4.08 -1.55 11.83
CA GLN A 14 3.54 -1.82 10.48
C GLN A 14 2.13 -1.27 10.30
N ILE A 15 1.29 -1.31 11.33
CA ILE A 15 -0.05 -0.69 11.29
C ILE A 15 0.07 0.80 10.93
N ALA A 16 0.97 1.52 11.60
CA ALA A 16 1.22 2.93 11.29
C ALA A 16 1.73 3.11 9.86
N ALA A 17 2.61 2.22 9.38
CA ALA A 17 3.12 2.27 8.02
C ALA A 17 1.99 2.05 6.98
N GLU A 18 1.07 1.12 7.25
CA GLU A 18 -0.08 0.90 6.35
C GLU A 18 -1.03 2.09 6.36
N MET A 19 -1.24 2.71 7.50
CA MET A 19 -2.07 3.92 7.60
C MET A 19 -1.40 5.10 6.89
N TRP A 20 -0.07 5.22 6.98
CA TRP A 20 0.67 6.22 6.22
C TRP A 20 0.51 5.97 4.71
N SER A 21 0.60 4.72 4.28
CA SER A 21 0.37 4.34 2.86
C SER A 21 -1.03 4.73 2.41
N SER A 22 -2.03 4.46 3.24
CA SER A 22 -3.42 4.85 2.97
C SER A 22 -3.53 6.37 2.76
N ASN A 23 -2.90 7.14 3.65
CA ASN A 23 -2.89 8.61 3.56
C ASN A 23 -2.14 9.09 2.31
N LEU A 24 -1.03 8.45 1.95
CA LEU A 24 -0.29 8.76 0.73
C LEU A 24 -1.17 8.61 -0.51
N TYR A 25 -1.85 7.49 -0.63
CA TYR A 25 -2.70 7.22 -1.78
C TYR A 25 -3.93 8.13 -1.81
N LEU A 26 -4.46 8.46 -0.64
CA LEU A 26 -5.55 9.45 -0.55
C LEU A 26 -5.08 10.82 -1.03
N SER A 27 -3.88 11.24 -0.62
CA SER A 27 -3.27 12.50 -1.06
C SER A 27 -3.06 12.51 -2.58
N MET A 28 -2.59 11.40 -3.15
CA MET A 28 -2.45 11.25 -4.59
C MET A 28 -3.80 11.32 -5.31
N SER A 29 -4.84 10.75 -4.70
CA SER A 29 -6.21 10.84 -5.22
C SER A 29 -6.65 12.30 -5.35
N PHE A 30 -6.42 13.12 -4.33
CA PHE A 30 -6.74 14.53 -4.36
C PHE A 30 -5.95 15.28 -5.43
N TYR A 31 -4.66 14.98 -5.55
CA TYR A 31 -3.78 15.54 -6.57
C TYR A 31 -4.31 15.25 -7.98
N PHE A 32 -4.63 14.00 -8.29
CA PHE A 32 -5.19 13.63 -9.59
C PHE A 32 -6.55 14.25 -9.85
N LYS A 33 -7.39 14.33 -8.82
CA LYS A 33 -8.70 14.99 -8.93
C LYS A 33 -8.55 16.45 -9.33
N LYS A 34 -7.61 17.15 -8.71
CA LYS A 34 -7.31 18.56 -9.01
C LYS A 34 -6.89 18.75 -10.48
N LEU A 35 -6.13 17.79 -11.02
CA LEU A 35 -5.65 17.84 -12.40
C LEU A 35 -6.67 17.34 -13.42
N GLY A 36 -7.82 16.84 -12.99
CA GLY A 36 -8.84 16.33 -13.90
C GLY A 36 -8.67 14.87 -14.31
N TYR A 37 -7.82 14.12 -13.61
CA TYR A 37 -7.60 12.70 -13.88
C TYR A 37 -8.46 11.85 -12.93
N ASP A 38 -9.75 11.75 -13.24
CA ASP A 38 -10.72 11.06 -12.38
C ASP A 38 -10.48 9.56 -12.26
N GLY A 39 -9.99 8.92 -13.32
CA GLY A 39 -9.68 7.49 -13.32
C GLY A 39 -8.52 7.15 -12.40
N PHE A 40 -7.44 7.91 -12.48
CA PHE A 40 -6.29 7.75 -11.57
C PHE A 40 -6.68 8.10 -10.12
N ALA A 41 -7.50 9.13 -9.95
CA ALA A 41 -8.00 9.51 -8.61
C ALA A 41 -8.80 8.37 -7.98
N SER A 42 -9.70 7.73 -8.72
CA SER A 42 -10.46 6.57 -8.27
C SER A 42 -9.57 5.38 -7.93
N TRP A 43 -8.59 5.11 -8.78
CA TRP A 43 -7.64 4.01 -8.55
C TRP A 43 -6.86 4.23 -7.24
N MET A 44 -6.38 5.45 -7.03
CA MET A 44 -5.66 5.82 -5.80
C MET A 44 -6.54 5.72 -4.56
N ARG A 45 -7.80 6.13 -4.68
CA ARG A 45 -8.74 6.04 -3.56
C ARG A 45 -8.98 4.59 -3.16
N LYS A 46 -9.10 3.71 -4.14
CA LYS A 46 -9.24 2.27 -3.90
C LYS A 46 -7.98 1.71 -3.21
N GLN A 47 -6.80 2.10 -3.66
CA GLN A 47 -5.54 1.71 -3.02
C GLN A 47 -5.48 2.19 -1.58
N SER A 48 -5.94 3.42 -1.31
CA SER A 48 -6.02 3.97 0.04
C SER A 48 -6.89 3.08 0.94
N GLN A 49 -8.04 2.65 0.44
CA GLN A 49 -8.95 1.77 1.18
C GLN A 49 -8.34 0.40 1.45
N GLU A 50 -7.64 -0.17 0.48
CA GLU A 50 -6.97 -1.46 0.63
C GLU A 50 -5.87 -1.42 1.70
N GLU A 51 -5.08 -0.35 1.74
CA GLU A 51 -4.04 -0.18 2.76
C GLU A 51 -4.66 -0.05 4.16
N LEU A 52 -5.79 0.61 4.28
CA LEU A 52 -6.50 0.73 5.55
C LEU A 52 -7.02 -0.65 6.00
N GLU A 53 -7.52 -1.48 5.09
CA GLU A 53 -7.91 -2.86 5.41
C GLU A 53 -6.71 -3.68 5.88
N HIS A 54 -5.53 -3.48 5.29
CA HIS A 54 -4.31 -4.13 5.78
C HIS A 54 -4.04 -3.75 7.24
N ALA A 55 -4.18 -2.48 7.59
CA ALA A 55 -4.00 -2.02 8.96
C ALA A 55 -5.00 -2.69 9.91
N TYR A 56 -6.28 -2.79 9.50
CA TYR A 56 -7.30 -3.46 10.29
C TYR A 56 -6.99 -4.94 10.49
N ASN A 57 -6.59 -5.63 9.43
CA ASN A 57 -6.26 -7.07 9.50
C ASN A 57 -5.07 -7.32 10.43
N LEU A 58 -4.06 -6.48 10.37
CA LEU A 58 -2.91 -6.55 11.29
C LEU A 58 -3.34 -6.34 12.73
N ALA A 59 -4.18 -5.32 12.98
CA ALA A 59 -4.71 -5.02 14.31
C ALA A 59 -5.56 -6.17 14.85
N ASP A 60 -6.42 -6.73 14.03
CA ASP A 60 -7.27 -7.88 14.40
C ASP A 60 -6.42 -9.09 14.75
N TYR A 61 -5.34 -9.33 13.99
CA TYR A 61 -4.43 -10.44 14.27
C TYR A 61 -3.75 -10.28 15.64
N VAL A 62 -3.26 -9.08 15.95
CA VAL A 62 -2.66 -8.80 17.26
C VAL A 62 -3.68 -9.07 18.37
N SER A 63 -4.90 -8.59 18.21
CA SER A 63 -5.97 -8.80 19.20
C SER A 63 -6.31 -10.27 19.37
N LYS A 64 -6.40 -11.00 18.26
CA LYS A 64 -6.67 -12.45 18.26
C LYS A 64 -5.59 -13.25 19.00
N ARG A 65 -4.35 -12.77 18.95
CA ARG A 65 -3.23 -13.40 19.65
C ARG A 65 -3.09 -12.91 21.10
N GLY A 66 -4.07 -12.16 21.62
CA GLY A 66 -4.09 -11.70 23.00
C GLY A 66 -3.30 -10.44 23.29
N GLY A 67 -2.82 -9.76 22.24
CA GLY A 67 -2.09 -8.51 22.37
C GLY A 67 -2.99 -7.29 22.24
N VAL A 68 -2.37 -6.12 22.19
CA VAL A 68 -3.05 -4.84 22.04
C VAL A 68 -2.50 -4.12 20.81
N ALA A 69 -3.38 -3.87 19.84
CA ALA A 69 -3.05 -3.05 18.69
C ALA A 69 -3.06 -1.57 19.10
N LYS A 70 -2.17 -0.78 18.49
CA LYS A 70 -2.04 0.65 18.80
C LYS A 70 -1.92 1.44 17.52
N VAL A 71 -2.47 2.65 17.56
CA VAL A 71 -2.26 3.66 16.52
C VAL A 71 -1.24 4.65 17.04
N ASP A 72 -0.02 4.58 16.49
CA ASP A 72 1.04 5.53 16.82
C ASP A 72 0.95 6.75 15.90
N LYS A 73 1.85 7.71 16.11
CA LYS A 73 1.93 8.90 15.27
C LYS A 73 2.11 8.50 13.81
N ILE A 74 1.35 9.13 12.93
CA ILE A 74 1.44 8.96 11.49
C ILE A 74 1.94 10.26 10.90
N ASP A 75 3.10 10.21 10.23
CA ASP A 75 3.72 11.39 9.65
C ASP A 75 2.87 11.95 8.49
N VAL A 76 3.07 13.23 8.21
CA VAL A 76 2.42 13.89 7.07
C VAL A 76 2.90 13.26 5.76
N VAL A 77 2.01 13.23 4.78
CA VAL A 77 2.31 12.69 3.45
C VAL A 77 2.56 13.82 2.46
N PRO A 78 3.30 13.56 1.36
CA PRO A 78 3.42 14.52 0.27
C PRO A 78 2.05 14.87 -0.32
N GLN A 79 1.93 16.07 -0.88
CA GLN A 79 0.67 16.57 -1.44
C GLN A 79 0.78 16.90 -2.93
N GLU A 80 1.99 16.95 -3.47
CA GLU A 80 2.23 17.30 -4.87
C GLU A 80 3.31 16.42 -5.47
N TRP A 81 3.21 16.19 -6.76
CA TRP A 81 4.19 15.46 -7.57
C TRP A 81 4.43 16.22 -8.85
N GLU A 82 5.51 15.95 -9.55
CA GLU A 82 5.90 16.72 -10.73
C GLU A 82 5.07 16.36 -11.96
N SER A 83 4.55 15.14 -12.02
CA SER A 83 3.77 14.64 -13.15
C SER A 83 3.00 13.38 -12.75
N VAL A 84 2.12 12.94 -13.63
CA VAL A 84 1.42 11.64 -13.46
C VAL A 84 2.45 10.51 -13.34
N LEU A 85 3.44 10.49 -14.22
CA LEU A 85 4.50 9.48 -14.19
C LEU A 85 5.27 9.53 -12.88
N ASP A 86 5.65 10.71 -12.42
CA ASP A 86 6.37 10.89 -11.14
C ASP A 86 5.57 10.32 -9.98
N ALA A 87 4.27 10.58 -9.91
CA ALA A 87 3.41 10.04 -8.87
C ALA A 87 3.42 8.51 -8.88
N PHE A 88 3.25 7.88 -10.05
CA PHE A 88 3.24 6.42 -10.15
C PHE A 88 4.62 5.78 -9.93
N GLU A 89 5.70 6.45 -10.30
CA GLU A 89 7.04 6.01 -9.94
C GLU A 89 7.24 6.01 -8.42
N ASN A 90 6.67 7.01 -7.74
CA ASN A 90 6.67 7.05 -6.28
C ASN A 90 5.83 5.91 -5.68
N VAL A 91 4.70 5.56 -6.31
CA VAL A 91 3.90 4.39 -5.90
C VAL A 91 4.74 3.12 -5.96
N TYR A 92 5.40 2.88 -7.09
CA TYR A 92 6.21 1.68 -7.26
C TYR A 92 7.34 1.60 -6.22
N LYS A 93 8.06 2.71 -6.04
CA LYS A 93 9.12 2.81 -5.04
C LYS A 93 8.60 2.53 -3.63
N HIS A 94 7.42 3.09 -3.32
CA HIS A 94 6.79 2.90 -2.03
C HIS A 94 6.38 1.43 -1.82
N GLU A 95 5.81 0.78 -2.83
CA GLU A 95 5.44 -0.63 -2.74
C GLU A 95 6.67 -1.52 -2.52
N CYS A 96 7.79 -1.22 -3.17
CA CYS A 96 9.04 -1.94 -2.91
C CYS A 96 9.51 -1.75 -1.46
N HIS A 97 9.35 -0.54 -0.92
CA HIS A 97 9.66 -0.27 0.48
C HIS A 97 8.75 -1.07 1.42
N VAL A 98 7.43 -1.09 1.16
CA VAL A 98 6.47 -1.88 1.95
C VAL A 98 6.83 -3.36 1.91
N SER A 99 7.21 -3.89 0.75
CA SER A 99 7.67 -5.28 0.62
C SER A 99 8.84 -5.56 1.55
N SER A 100 9.80 -4.64 1.64
CA SER A 100 10.95 -4.80 2.54
C SER A 100 10.53 -4.80 4.02
N LEU A 101 9.54 -3.99 4.39
CA LEU A 101 9.01 -3.97 5.76
C LEU A 101 8.28 -5.28 6.10
N ILE A 102 7.52 -5.82 5.17
CA ILE A 102 6.83 -7.11 5.35
C ILE A 102 7.85 -8.24 5.47
N ASP A 103 8.89 -8.25 4.64
CA ASP A 103 9.96 -9.25 4.72
C ASP A 103 10.62 -9.21 6.11
N GLU A 104 10.84 -8.04 6.65
CA GLU A 104 11.42 -7.89 7.99
C GLU A 104 10.49 -8.42 9.08
N LEU A 105 9.18 -8.24 8.95
CA LEU A 105 8.21 -8.85 9.87
C LEU A 105 8.28 -10.38 9.82
N VAL A 106 8.41 -10.95 8.64
CA VAL A 106 8.58 -12.41 8.48
C VAL A 106 9.85 -12.85 9.19
N ASN A 107 10.94 -12.10 9.05
CA ASN A 107 12.20 -12.40 9.74
C ASN A 107 12.04 -12.37 11.26
N VAL A 108 11.34 -11.39 11.79
CA VAL A 108 11.04 -11.30 13.24
C VAL A 108 10.24 -12.54 13.68
N ALA A 109 9.17 -12.87 12.97
CA ALA A 109 8.34 -14.04 13.29
C ALA A 109 9.16 -15.32 13.22
N SER A 110 10.04 -15.46 12.25
CA SER A 110 10.93 -16.60 12.10
C SER A 110 11.91 -16.70 13.25
N SER A 111 12.53 -15.59 13.66
CA SER A 111 13.49 -15.57 14.77
C SER A 111 12.82 -15.94 16.10
N GLU A 112 11.56 -15.60 16.26
CA GLU A 112 10.76 -15.96 17.44
C GLU A 112 10.12 -17.34 17.32
N LYS A 113 10.34 -18.04 16.21
CA LYS A 113 9.76 -19.38 15.93
C LYS A 113 8.23 -19.39 15.98
N ASP A 114 7.62 -18.28 15.61
CA ASP A 114 6.17 -18.12 15.60
C ASP A 114 5.61 -18.49 14.21
N LYS A 115 5.31 -19.79 14.05
CA LYS A 115 4.85 -20.33 12.77
C LYS A 115 3.51 -19.76 12.32
N ALA A 116 2.61 -19.51 13.26
CA ALA A 116 1.30 -18.94 12.94
C ALA A 116 1.43 -17.54 12.35
N SER A 117 2.33 -16.73 12.92
CA SER A 117 2.59 -15.39 12.42
C SER A 117 3.32 -15.43 11.09
N GLN A 118 4.25 -16.36 10.89
CA GLN A 118 4.88 -16.55 9.59
C GLN A 118 3.84 -16.84 8.52
N ASP A 119 2.93 -17.76 8.78
CA ASP A 119 1.87 -18.11 7.84
C ASP A 119 0.97 -16.90 7.54
N PHE A 120 0.55 -16.18 8.57
CA PHE A 120 -0.25 -14.98 8.43
C PHE A 120 0.45 -13.93 7.55
N LEU A 121 1.74 -13.68 7.80
CA LEU A 121 2.51 -12.68 7.08
C LEU A 121 2.84 -13.10 5.64
N TRP A 122 2.93 -14.39 5.36
CA TRP A 122 3.14 -14.88 3.99
C TRP A 122 2.04 -14.45 3.04
N GLY A 123 0.83 -14.23 3.53
CA GLY A 123 -0.27 -13.66 2.75
C GLY A 123 0.10 -12.26 2.23
N TYR A 124 0.70 -11.44 3.08
CA TYR A 124 1.17 -10.11 2.70
C TYR A 124 2.34 -10.17 1.72
N VAL A 125 3.25 -11.12 1.90
CA VAL A 125 4.38 -11.32 0.98
C VAL A 125 3.85 -11.59 -0.43
N ARG A 126 2.89 -12.52 -0.56
CA ARG A 126 2.30 -12.85 -1.86
C ARG A 126 1.58 -11.65 -2.47
N GLU A 127 0.83 -10.91 -1.67
CA GLU A 127 0.11 -9.74 -2.14
C GLU A 127 1.07 -8.65 -2.64
N GLN A 128 2.20 -8.45 -1.96
CA GLN A 128 3.20 -7.45 -2.37
C GLN A 128 3.80 -7.74 -3.75
N VAL A 129 3.94 -9.00 -4.14
CA VAL A 129 4.38 -9.35 -5.50
C VAL A 129 3.39 -8.77 -6.53
N GLU A 130 2.10 -8.90 -6.26
CA GLU A 130 1.04 -8.37 -7.15
C GLU A 130 0.99 -6.84 -7.12
N GLU A 131 1.14 -6.23 -5.94
CA GLU A 131 1.13 -4.78 -5.81
C GLU A 131 2.30 -4.13 -6.56
N GLU A 132 3.50 -4.69 -6.45
CA GLU A 132 4.67 -4.21 -7.19
C GLU A 132 4.47 -4.38 -8.69
N ALA A 133 3.98 -5.53 -9.12
CA ALA A 133 3.75 -5.81 -10.54
C ALA A 133 2.72 -4.85 -11.14
N THR A 134 1.64 -4.58 -10.42
CA THR A 134 0.59 -3.65 -10.86
C THR A 134 1.15 -2.24 -11.02
N ALA A 135 1.87 -1.75 -10.01
CA ALA A 135 2.46 -0.42 -10.04
C ALA A 135 3.48 -0.29 -11.18
N LEU A 136 4.37 -1.29 -11.32
CA LEU A 136 5.36 -1.29 -12.39
C LEU A 136 4.70 -1.29 -13.77
N GLY A 137 3.63 -2.07 -13.94
CA GLY A 137 2.89 -2.11 -15.20
C GLY A 137 2.33 -0.75 -15.60
N ILE A 138 1.80 0.00 -14.64
CA ILE A 138 1.30 1.35 -14.89
C ILE A 138 2.44 2.30 -15.26
N VAL A 139 3.56 2.24 -14.53
CA VAL A 139 4.76 3.05 -14.82
C VAL A 139 5.25 2.79 -16.25
N GLU A 140 5.38 1.51 -16.64
CA GLU A 140 5.86 1.14 -17.98
C GLU A 140 4.94 1.69 -19.08
N LYS A 141 3.63 1.65 -18.87
CA LYS A 141 2.67 2.20 -19.83
C LYS A 141 2.73 3.72 -19.89
N LEU A 142 2.88 4.38 -18.75
CA LEU A 142 3.01 5.84 -18.68
C LEU A 142 4.28 6.32 -19.40
N LYS A 143 5.37 5.57 -19.31
CA LYS A 143 6.61 5.88 -20.03
C LYS A 143 6.43 5.86 -21.56
N ARG A 144 5.45 5.13 -22.05
CA ARG A 144 5.13 5.09 -23.48
C ARG A 144 4.22 6.21 -23.94
N CYS A 145 3.59 6.93 -23.00
CA CYS A 145 2.74 8.07 -23.31
C CYS A 145 3.59 9.22 -23.76
N LYS A 146 3.29 9.79 -24.93
CA LYS A 146 4.08 10.88 -25.55
C LYS A 146 3.37 12.22 -25.48
N ASP A 147 2.09 12.22 -25.12
CA ASP A 147 1.26 13.41 -25.08
C ASP A 147 0.17 13.27 -24.01
N GLU A 148 -0.53 14.36 -23.76
CA GLU A 148 -1.60 14.38 -22.77
C GLU A 148 -2.79 13.50 -23.19
N ALA A 149 -3.07 13.39 -24.49
CA ALA A 149 -4.17 12.58 -24.97
C ALA A 149 -3.98 11.09 -24.61
N SER A 150 -2.76 10.57 -24.72
CA SER A 150 -2.47 9.19 -24.33
C SER A 150 -2.57 8.98 -22.83
N ILE A 151 -2.19 9.97 -22.02
CA ILE A 151 -2.33 9.93 -20.55
C ILE A 151 -3.81 9.94 -20.16
N LEU A 152 -4.62 10.79 -20.81
CA LEU A 152 -6.07 10.84 -20.59
C LEU A 152 -6.75 9.52 -20.95
N TYR A 153 -6.30 8.88 -22.03
CA TYR A 153 -6.79 7.55 -22.40
C TYR A 153 -6.48 6.51 -21.32
N MET A 154 -5.26 6.50 -20.80
CA MET A 154 -4.88 5.62 -19.70
C MET A 154 -5.69 5.90 -18.44
N ASP A 155 -5.92 7.15 -18.12
CA ASP A 155 -6.74 7.57 -16.99
C ASP A 155 -8.14 6.97 -17.09
N GLU A 156 -8.76 7.08 -18.24
CA GLU A 156 -10.09 6.52 -18.50
C GLU A 156 -10.10 5.00 -18.33
N LYS A 157 -9.08 4.31 -18.84
CA LYS A 157 -8.96 2.85 -18.71
C LYS A 157 -8.78 2.42 -17.25
N GLN A 158 -8.01 3.13 -16.47
CA GLN A 158 -7.85 2.81 -15.04
C GLN A 158 -9.15 3.00 -14.28
N GLY A 159 -9.94 4.02 -14.62
CA GLY A 159 -11.26 4.22 -14.04
C GLY A 159 -12.22 3.07 -14.35
N GLU A 160 -12.22 2.55 -15.58
CA GLU A 160 -13.02 1.40 -15.99
C GLU A 160 -12.65 0.14 -15.20
N ILE A 161 -11.35 -0.14 -15.06
CA ILE A 161 -10.86 -1.29 -14.30
C ILE A 161 -11.32 -1.20 -12.85
N GLY A 162 -11.22 -0.01 -12.22
CA GLY A 162 -11.69 0.22 -10.85
C GLY A 162 -13.19 -0.07 -10.71
N ARG A 163 -14.01 0.38 -11.66
CA ARG A 163 -15.45 0.12 -11.65
C ARG A 163 -15.79 -1.36 -11.82
N ALA A 164 -15.02 -2.08 -12.62
CA ALA A 164 -15.26 -3.50 -12.88
C ALA A 164 -14.99 -4.39 -11.66
N HIS A 165 -14.22 -3.90 -10.68
CA HIS A 165 -13.83 -4.65 -9.48
C HIS A 165 -14.64 -4.26 -8.23
N VAL A 166 -15.60 -3.37 -8.38
CA VAL A 166 -16.48 -2.93 -7.28
C VAL A 166 -17.62 -3.91 -7.01
#